data_7edbb96ac1a39b16575562885cb05f73
#
_entry.id   7edbb96ac1a39b16575562885cb05f73
#
_cell.length_a   1.000
_cell.length_b   1.000
_cell.length_c   1.000
_cell.angle_alpha   90.00
_cell.angle_beta   90.00
_cell.angle_gamma   90.00
#
_symmetry.space_group_name_H-M   'P 1'
#
loop_
_entity.id
_entity.type
_entity.pdbx_description
1 polymer ?
#
loop_
_entity_poly.entity_id
_entity_poly.type
_entity_poly.pdbx_seq_one_letter_code
_entity_poly.pdbx_strand_id
1 'polypeptide(L)'
;MRHRLFTRIVTLVLASYIALPAAAHGASPARSSTAACASAQTEVVAETIAKATSATLCLLNRERAAHDLRPLKPNARLNGAALAHSRDMVRKRYFEHNSPDGRTPFQRMLSTRYVPKGASWTLGENIGWGSLSLAQPAALVRAWMKSPGHRANILNPQFREIGIGIAVGVPLDDPSLDGQTGATYTTDFGRHS
;
A
#
# COMPACT_ATOMS: atom_id res chain seq x y z
N MET A 1 10.06 -12.88 98.20
CA MET A 1 9.64 -13.12 96.82
C MET A 1 9.17 -11.79 96.27
N ARG A 2 9.97 -11.16 95.37
CA ARG A 2 9.66 -9.86 94.78
C ARG A 2 9.60 -10.01 93.24
N HIS A 3 8.42 -9.93 92.68
CA HIS A 3 8.20 -9.91 91.24
C HIS A 3 8.53 -8.51 90.69
N ARG A 4 9.50 -8.45 89.81
CA ARG A 4 9.79 -7.23 89.04
C ARG A 4 8.99 -7.29 87.70
N LEU A 5 8.04 -6.40 87.53
CA LEU A 5 7.38 -6.13 86.24
C LEU A 5 8.40 -5.39 85.35
N PHE A 6 8.67 -5.98 84.18
CA PHE A 6 9.38 -5.28 83.11
C PHE A 6 8.37 -4.70 82.16
N THR A 7 8.25 -3.36 82.21
CA THR A 7 7.45 -2.61 81.18
C THR A 7 8.28 -2.50 79.94
N ARG A 8 7.78 -3.13 78.83
CA ARG A 8 8.39 -2.95 77.52
C ARG A 8 7.77 -1.73 76.83
N ILE A 9 8.58 -0.73 76.55
CA ILE A 9 8.24 0.43 75.76
C ILE A 9 8.35 0.00 74.31
N VAL A 10 7.20 -0.01 73.58
CA VAL A 10 7.15 -0.21 72.13
C VAL A 10 7.29 1.15 71.48
N THR A 11 8.41 1.41 70.88
CA THR A 11 8.67 2.61 70.07
C THR A 11 8.05 2.39 68.68
N LEU A 12 6.98 3.12 68.39
CA LEU A 12 6.36 3.10 67.07
C LEU A 12 7.14 4.02 66.12
N VAL A 13 7.89 3.43 65.19
CA VAL A 13 8.55 4.18 64.13
C VAL A 13 7.55 4.40 63.00
N LEU A 14 7.02 5.62 62.86
CA LEU A 14 6.25 6.05 61.69
C LEU A 14 7.22 6.22 60.52
N ALA A 15 7.19 5.29 59.61
CA ALA A 15 7.85 5.46 58.30
C ALA A 15 6.94 6.33 57.39
N SER A 16 7.36 7.57 57.19
CA SER A 16 6.72 8.47 56.21
C SER A 16 7.09 8.01 54.78
N TYR A 17 6.17 7.37 54.05
CA TYR A 17 6.36 7.09 52.64
C TYR A 17 6.08 8.39 51.85
N ILE A 18 7.14 8.98 51.35
CA ILE A 18 7.04 10.05 50.35
C ILE A 18 6.71 9.36 49.01
N ALA A 19 5.44 9.44 48.58
CA ALA A 19 5.03 9.01 47.26
C ALA A 19 5.60 9.99 46.23
N LEU A 20 6.58 9.58 45.45
CA LEU A 20 7.01 10.30 44.25
C LEU A 20 5.86 10.23 43.21
N PRO A 21 5.48 11.35 42.58
CA PRO A 21 4.52 11.30 41.49
C PRO A 21 5.12 10.51 40.31
N ALA A 22 4.48 9.41 39.93
CA ALA A 22 4.77 8.70 38.69
C ALA A 22 4.59 9.68 37.52
N ALA A 23 5.69 10.00 36.83
CA ALA A 23 5.65 10.73 35.60
C ALA A 23 4.80 9.92 34.61
N ALA A 24 3.59 10.38 34.34
CA ALA A 24 2.77 9.87 33.27
C ALA A 24 3.51 10.15 31.95
N HIS A 25 4.17 9.11 31.43
CA HIS A 25 4.66 9.13 30.06
C HIS A 25 3.41 9.25 29.17
N GLY A 26 3.14 10.48 28.74
CA GLY A 26 2.12 10.76 27.77
C GLY A 26 2.41 9.93 26.51
N ALA A 27 1.67 8.84 26.35
CA ALA A 27 1.62 8.15 25.08
C ALA A 27 1.16 9.20 24.05
N SER A 28 2.05 9.61 23.16
CA SER A 28 1.68 10.40 21.99
C SER A 28 0.51 9.68 21.34
N PRO A 29 -0.62 10.36 21.08
CA PRO A 29 -1.70 9.72 20.36
C PRO A 29 -1.14 9.22 19.04
N ALA A 30 -1.15 7.90 18.83
CA ALA A 30 -0.88 7.32 17.54
C ALA A 30 -1.76 8.08 16.55
N ARG A 31 -1.13 8.80 15.61
CA ARG A 31 -1.85 9.52 14.58
C ARG A 31 -2.67 8.47 13.83
N SER A 32 -3.94 8.39 14.17
CA SER A 32 -4.93 7.63 13.42
C SER A 32 -4.92 8.19 12.00
N SER A 33 -4.21 7.54 11.10
CA SER A 33 -4.22 7.84 9.67
C SER A 33 -5.50 7.30 9.02
N THR A 34 -6.63 7.49 9.68
CA THR A 34 -7.97 7.14 9.18
C THR A 34 -8.58 8.22 8.30
N ALA A 35 -7.77 9.13 7.76
CA ALA A 35 -8.25 9.95 6.66
C ALA A 35 -8.64 9.01 5.52
N ALA A 36 -9.94 8.92 5.23
CA ALA A 36 -10.45 8.11 4.13
C ALA A 36 -9.75 8.57 2.84
N CYS A 37 -9.23 7.61 2.04
CA CYS A 37 -8.66 7.95 0.75
C CYS A 37 -9.76 8.54 -0.13
N ALA A 38 -9.64 9.82 -0.46
CA ALA A 38 -10.61 10.49 -1.34
C ALA A 38 -10.71 9.73 -2.67
N SER A 39 -11.90 9.64 -3.22
CA SER A 39 -12.18 8.96 -4.50
C SER A 39 -11.88 7.45 -4.52
N ALA A 40 -11.76 6.79 -3.38
CA ALA A 40 -11.51 5.34 -3.31
C ALA A 40 -12.61 4.49 -3.98
N GLN A 41 -13.83 5.03 -4.05
CA GLN A 41 -15.00 4.40 -4.67
C GLN A 41 -15.43 5.14 -5.95
N THR A 42 -14.55 5.92 -6.57
CA THR A 42 -14.89 6.61 -7.82
C THR A 42 -15.08 5.61 -8.96
N GLU A 43 -16.07 5.83 -9.79
CA GLU A 43 -16.15 5.16 -11.06
C GLU A 43 -14.96 5.57 -11.94
N VAL A 44 -14.41 4.60 -12.68
CA VAL A 44 -13.21 4.85 -13.49
C VAL A 44 -13.61 5.06 -14.92
N VAL A 45 -13.68 6.33 -15.27
CA VAL A 45 -13.88 6.86 -16.63
C VAL A 45 -12.74 7.81 -16.96
N ALA A 46 -12.63 8.26 -18.20
CA ALA A 46 -11.50 9.08 -18.64
C ALA A 46 -11.27 10.32 -17.75
N GLU A 47 -12.34 10.97 -17.31
CA GLU A 47 -12.31 12.18 -16.49
C GLU A 47 -11.88 11.94 -15.05
N THR A 48 -11.99 10.70 -14.57
CA THR A 48 -11.69 10.34 -13.17
C THR A 48 -10.38 9.58 -13.00
N ILE A 49 -9.65 9.23 -14.07
CA ILE A 49 -8.39 8.46 -14.01
C ILE A 49 -7.41 9.08 -13.02
N ALA A 50 -7.20 10.39 -13.02
CA ALA A 50 -6.28 11.05 -12.10
C ALA A 50 -6.69 10.89 -10.63
N LYS A 51 -7.99 10.97 -10.34
CA LYS A 51 -8.56 10.74 -9.00
C LYS A 51 -8.39 9.28 -8.59
N ALA A 52 -8.67 8.34 -9.50
CA ALA A 52 -8.52 6.91 -9.26
C ALA A 52 -7.04 6.53 -9.00
N THR A 53 -6.10 7.12 -9.75
CA THR A 53 -4.65 6.93 -9.55
C THR A 53 -4.21 7.41 -8.17
N SER A 54 -4.64 8.61 -7.77
CA SER A 54 -4.33 9.17 -6.44
C SER A 54 -4.96 8.34 -5.32
N ALA A 55 -6.20 7.87 -5.50
CA ALA A 55 -6.87 7.00 -4.55
C ALA A 55 -6.17 5.65 -4.41
N THR A 56 -5.73 5.05 -5.52
CA THR A 56 -4.98 3.79 -5.51
C THR A 56 -3.68 3.93 -4.72
N LEU A 57 -2.91 4.99 -4.97
CA LEU A 57 -1.67 5.26 -4.20
C LEU A 57 -1.96 5.43 -2.70
N CYS A 58 -2.98 6.20 -2.36
CA CYS A 58 -3.40 6.40 -0.97
C CYS A 58 -3.73 5.07 -0.29
N LEU A 59 -4.53 4.22 -0.95
CA LEU A 59 -4.94 2.92 -0.43
C LEU A 59 -3.75 1.98 -0.23
N LEU A 60 -2.85 1.88 -1.21
CA LEU A 60 -1.64 1.07 -1.12
C LEU A 60 -0.73 1.55 0.03
N ASN A 61 -0.56 2.86 0.17
CA ASN A 61 0.25 3.41 1.26
C ASN A 61 -0.41 3.26 2.63
N ARG A 62 -1.74 3.21 2.70
CA ARG A 62 -2.47 2.88 3.94
C ARG A 62 -2.24 1.41 4.34
N GLU A 63 -2.30 0.48 3.39
CA GLU A 63 -1.95 -0.93 3.65
C GLU A 63 -0.51 -1.07 4.15
N ARG A 64 0.43 -0.35 3.52
CA ARG A 64 1.82 -0.35 3.96
C ARG A 64 2.00 0.25 5.36
N ALA A 65 1.34 1.35 5.66
CA ALA A 65 1.38 1.96 7.00
C ALA A 65 0.82 1.03 8.09
N ALA A 66 -0.23 0.25 7.78
CA ALA A 66 -0.79 -0.76 8.68
C ALA A 66 0.19 -1.93 8.97
N HIS A 67 1.29 -2.03 8.21
CA HIS A 67 2.36 -3.02 8.36
C HIS A 67 3.73 -2.35 8.66
N ASP A 68 3.74 -1.13 9.19
CA ASP A 68 4.93 -0.36 9.59
C ASP A 68 5.95 -0.15 8.45
N LEU A 69 5.48 -0.14 7.20
CA LEU A 69 6.30 0.05 6.01
C LEU A 69 6.30 1.51 5.56
N ARG A 70 7.44 1.94 5.02
CA ARG A 70 7.56 3.28 4.41
C ARG A 70 6.60 3.41 3.23
N PRO A 71 6.00 4.60 3.03
CA PRO A 71 5.14 4.85 1.88
C PRO A 71 5.94 4.77 0.57
N LEU A 72 5.26 4.34 -0.48
CA LEU A 72 5.74 4.38 -1.86
C LEU A 72 5.60 5.79 -2.41
N LYS A 73 6.62 6.25 -3.14
CA LYS A 73 6.62 7.56 -3.82
C LYS A 73 6.28 7.37 -5.30
N PRO A 74 5.42 8.20 -5.90
CA PRO A 74 5.16 8.15 -7.33
C PRO A 74 6.45 8.39 -8.14
N ASN A 75 6.64 7.62 -9.20
CA ASN A 75 7.73 7.81 -10.15
C ASN A 75 7.19 7.88 -11.58
N ALA A 76 7.51 8.97 -12.30
CA ALA A 76 6.96 9.23 -13.63
C ALA A 76 7.38 8.17 -14.67
N ARG A 77 8.58 7.61 -14.57
CA ARG A 77 9.07 6.57 -15.50
C ARG A 77 8.34 5.26 -15.28
N LEU A 78 8.13 4.86 -14.03
CA LEU A 78 7.31 3.70 -13.70
C LEU A 78 5.84 3.93 -14.09
N ASN A 79 5.28 5.14 -13.88
CA ASN A 79 3.93 5.47 -14.35
C ASN A 79 3.81 5.28 -15.87
N GLY A 80 4.81 5.70 -16.63
CA GLY A 80 4.84 5.52 -18.09
C GLY A 80 4.79 4.05 -18.50
N ALA A 81 5.60 3.19 -17.86
CA ALA A 81 5.61 1.75 -18.13
C ALA A 81 4.27 1.11 -17.78
N ALA A 82 3.76 1.36 -16.56
CA ALA A 82 2.49 0.84 -16.09
C ALA A 82 1.30 1.25 -16.96
N LEU A 83 1.21 2.53 -17.32
CA LEU A 83 0.13 3.03 -18.17
C LEU A 83 0.17 2.45 -19.60
N ALA A 84 1.38 2.34 -20.17
CA ALA A 84 1.56 1.73 -21.46
C ALA A 84 1.08 0.27 -21.47
N HIS A 85 1.39 -0.48 -20.40
CA HIS A 85 0.97 -1.88 -20.28
C HIS A 85 -0.55 -2.02 -20.10
N SER A 86 -1.17 -1.23 -19.20
CA SER A 86 -2.63 -1.25 -19.03
C SER A 86 -3.36 -0.94 -20.34
N ARG A 87 -2.89 0.06 -21.10
CA ARG A 87 -3.45 0.39 -22.41
C ARG A 87 -3.24 -0.72 -23.45
N ASP A 88 -2.08 -1.39 -23.41
CA ASP A 88 -1.77 -2.48 -24.32
C ASP A 88 -2.68 -3.68 -24.06
N MET A 89 -2.89 -4.05 -22.80
CA MET A 89 -3.81 -5.11 -22.39
C MET A 89 -5.25 -4.85 -22.89
N VAL A 90 -5.77 -3.64 -22.67
CA VAL A 90 -7.12 -3.26 -23.15
C VAL A 90 -7.19 -3.28 -24.67
N ARG A 91 -6.22 -2.67 -25.36
CA ARG A 91 -6.22 -2.55 -26.82
C ARG A 91 -6.12 -3.88 -27.53
N LYS A 92 -5.28 -4.80 -26.99
CA LYS A 92 -4.99 -6.09 -27.61
C LYS A 92 -5.81 -7.24 -27.05
N ARG A 93 -6.69 -6.97 -26.09
CA ARG A 93 -7.59 -7.96 -25.48
C ARG A 93 -6.83 -9.15 -24.86
N TYR A 94 -5.87 -8.88 -23.98
CA TYR A 94 -5.17 -9.89 -23.20
C TYR A 94 -4.96 -9.43 -21.76
N PHE A 95 -4.77 -10.39 -20.84
CA PHE A 95 -4.50 -10.09 -19.44
C PHE A 95 -3.34 -10.96 -18.92
N GLU A 96 -2.13 -10.47 -19.10
CA GLU A 96 -0.88 -11.17 -18.77
C GLU A 96 0.19 -10.17 -18.32
N HIS A 97 1.13 -10.64 -17.48
CA HIS A 97 2.31 -9.86 -17.13
C HIS A 97 3.22 -9.59 -18.33
N ASN A 98 3.44 -10.59 -19.17
CA ASN A 98 4.24 -10.43 -20.38
C ASN A 98 3.38 -9.85 -21.52
N SER A 99 3.96 -8.91 -22.26
CA SER A 99 3.31 -8.39 -23.47
C SER A 99 3.34 -9.46 -24.57
N PRO A 100 2.39 -9.44 -25.56
CA PRO A 100 2.36 -10.42 -26.64
C PRO A 100 3.62 -10.44 -27.52
N ASP A 101 4.41 -9.36 -27.52
CA ASP A 101 5.72 -9.28 -28.16
C ASP A 101 6.86 -9.89 -27.35
N GLY A 102 6.55 -10.55 -26.22
CA GLY A 102 7.50 -11.21 -25.33
C GLY A 102 8.16 -10.32 -24.30
N ARG A 103 7.92 -9.01 -24.28
CA ARG A 103 8.51 -8.12 -23.27
C ARG A 103 7.96 -8.41 -21.90
N THR A 104 8.88 -8.65 -20.96
CA THR A 104 8.55 -8.82 -19.53
C THR A 104 8.26 -7.48 -18.87
N PRO A 105 7.63 -7.47 -17.67
CA PRO A 105 7.45 -6.26 -16.87
C PRO A 105 8.77 -5.51 -16.64
N PHE A 106 9.82 -6.27 -16.29
CA PHE A 106 11.14 -5.67 -16.02
C PHE A 106 11.74 -4.98 -17.23
N GLN A 107 11.64 -5.60 -18.41
CA GLN A 107 12.09 -4.98 -19.66
C GLN A 107 11.31 -3.70 -19.99
N ARG A 108 9.99 -3.67 -19.71
CA ARG A 108 9.19 -2.44 -19.88
C ARG A 108 9.67 -1.33 -18.95
N MET A 109 9.84 -1.63 -17.63
CA MET A 109 10.32 -0.65 -16.65
C MET A 109 11.74 -0.17 -16.97
N LEU A 110 12.66 -1.07 -17.33
CA LEU A 110 14.04 -0.72 -17.70
C LEU A 110 14.10 0.14 -18.97
N SER A 111 13.23 -0.10 -19.96
CA SER A 111 13.17 0.69 -21.19
C SER A 111 12.83 2.16 -20.97
N THR A 112 12.17 2.51 -19.87
CA THR A 112 11.89 3.91 -19.48
C THR A 112 13.10 4.62 -18.89
N ARG A 113 14.24 3.95 -18.74
CA ARG A 113 15.43 4.43 -18.04
C ARG A 113 15.17 4.72 -16.55
N TYR A 114 14.22 4.01 -15.94
CA TYR A 114 13.96 4.09 -14.51
C TYR A 114 15.21 3.76 -13.71
N VAL A 115 15.90 2.71 -14.09
CA VAL A 115 17.18 2.29 -13.48
C VAL A 115 18.34 2.93 -14.23
N PRO A 116 19.22 3.69 -13.55
CA PRO A 116 20.47 4.18 -14.15
C PRO A 116 21.39 3.03 -14.59
N LYS A 117 22.20 3.27 -15.61
CA LYS A 117 23.17 2.28 -16.09
C LYS A 117 24.13 1.87 -14.96
N GLY A 118 24.25 0.58 -14.72
CA GLY A 118 25.14 0.02 -13.69
C GLY A 118 24.57 0.00 -12.27
N ALA A 119 23.39 0.56 -12.04
CA ALA A 119 22.73 0.52 -10.75
C ALA A 119 22.13 -0.86 -10.45
N SER A 120 22.14 -1.26 -9.19
CA SER A 120 21.37 -2.42 -8.74
C SER A 120 19.88 -2.05 -8.59
N TRP A 121 18.98 -3.02 -8.73
CA TRP A 121 17.55 -2.76 -8.66
C TRP A 121 16.74 -3.92 -8.09
N THR A 122 15.58 -3.59 -7.60
CA THR A 122 14.50 -4.52 -7.27
C THR A 122 13.22 -3.97 -7.90
N LEU A 123 12.54 -4.79 -8.69
CA LEU A 123 11.33 -4.45 -9.42
C LEU A 123 10.23 -5.47 -9.16
N GLY A 124 8.99 -5.05 -9.29
CA GLY A 124 7.82 -5.92 -9.19
C GLY A 124 6.62 -5.31 -9.90
N GLU A 125 5.65 -6.13 -10.26
CA GLU A 125 4.45 -5.68 -10.93
C GLU A 125 3.21 -6.36 -10.34
N ASN A 126 2.13 -5.60 -10.18
CA ASN A 126 0.78 -6.15 -10.04
C ASN A 126 -0.06 -5.66 -11.20
N ILE A 127 -0.89 -6.54 -11.74
CA ILE A 127 -1.94 -6.22 -12.70
C ILE A 127 -3.29 -6.59 -12.13
N GLY A 128 -4.35 -5.95 -12.60
CA GLY A 128 -5.71 -6.24 -12.19
C GLY A 128 -6.72 -5.53 -13.09
N TRP A 129 -7.90 -6.04 -13.17
CA TRP A 129 -9.01 -5.40 -13.88
C TRP A 129 -10.33 -5.64 -13.16
N GLY A 130 -11.32 -4.87 -13.48
CA GLY A 130 -12.69 -5.04 -13.02
C GLY A 130 -13.67 -4.28 -13.88
N SER A 131 -14.94 -4.64 -13.77
CA SER A 131 -16.07 -3.91 -14.37
C SER A 131 -16.94 -3.32 -13.27
N LEU A 132 -17.65 -2.24 -13.60
CA LEU A 132 -18.58 -1.56 -12.69
C LEU A 132 -17.90 -1.23 -11.33
N SER A 133 -18.52 -1.59 -10.23
CA SER A 133 -17.98 -1.34 -8.89
C SER A 133 -16.68 -2.11 -8.58
N LEU A 134 -16.39 -3.19 -9.29
CA LEU A 134 -15.14 -3.94 -9.18
C LEU A 134 -13.95 -3.22 -9.80
N ALA A 135 -14.22 -2.27 -10.71
CA ALA A 135 -13.19 -1.40 -11.29
C ALA A 135 -12.75 -0.27 -10.34
N GLN A 136 -13.46 -0.02 -9.25
CA GLN A 136 -13.12 1.04 -8.30
C GLN A 136 -11.79 0.77 -7.60
N PRO A 137 -10.99 1.81 -7.30
CA PRO A 137 -9.69 1.66 -6.62
C PRO A 137 -9.76 0.82 -5.33
N ALA A 138 -10.79 1.04 -4.49
CA ALA A 138 -10.95 0.31 -3.25
C ALA A 138 -11.24 -1.18 -3.45
N ALA A 139 -12.02 -1.53 -4.47
CA ALA A 139 -12.33 -2.92 -4.78
C ALA A 139 -11.08 -3.65 -5.28
N LEU A 140 -10.33 -3.00 -6.17
CA LEU A 140 -9.13 -3.57 -6.76
C LEU A 140 -8.01 -3.77 -5.73
N VAL A 141 -7.72 -2.76 -4.90
CA VAL A 141 -6.71 -2.90 -3.84
C VAL A 141 -7.10 -3.99 -2.84
N ARG A 142 -8.39 -4.10 -2.46
CA ARG A 142 -8.86 -5.22 -1.63
C ARG A 142 -8.65 -6.59 -2.29
N ALA A 143 -8.87 -6.70 -3.59
CA ALA A 143 -8.62 -7.94 -4.34
C ALA A 143 -7.13 -8.29 -4.33
N TRP A 144 -6.25 -7.33 -4.58
CA TRP A 144 -4.80 -7.53 -4.50
C TRP A 144 -4.34 -7.96 -3.09
N MET A 145 -4.88 -7.34 -2.04
CA MET A 145 -4.51 -7.71 -0.66
C MET A 145 -4.99 -9.11 -0.26
N LYS A 146 -6.00 -9.67 -0.92
CA LYS A 146 -6.45 -11.06 -0.74
C LYS A 146 -5.62 -12.07 -1.53
N SER A 147 -4.88 -11.63 -2.55
CA SER A 147 -4.01 -12.47 -3.38
C SER A 147 -2.58 -12.50 -2.81
N PRO A 148 -2.04 -13.67 -2.44
CA PRO A 148 -0.72 -13.75 -1.80
C PRO A 148 0.40 -13.10 -2.59
N GLY A 149 0.46 -13.30 -3.91
CA GLY A 149 1.49 -12.72 -4.78
C GLY A 149 1.39 -11.20 -4.88
N HIS A 150 0.19 -10.67 -5.13
CA HIS A 150 -0.03 -9.22 -5.20
C HIS A 150 0.24 -8.54 -3.85
N ARG A 151 -0.23 -9.16 -2.76
CA ARG A 151 0.02 -8.68 -1.40
C ARG A 151 1.51 -8.65 -1.08
N ALA A 152 2.27 -9.66 -1.49
CA ALA A 152 3.71 -9.71 -1.28
C ALA A 152 4.43 -8.52 -1.94
N ASN A 153 4.05 -8.13 -3.16
CA ASN A 153 4.57 -6.92 -3.80
C ASN A 153 4.18 -5.65 -3.03
N ILE A 154 2.91 -5.49 -2.67
CA ILE A 154 2.43 -4.29 -1.94
C ILE A 154 3.18 -4.12 -0.62
N LEU A 155 3.45 -5.20 0.09
CA LEU A 155 4.11 -5.20 1.40
C LEU A 155 5.62 -5.47 1.34
N ASN A 156 6.23 -5.49 0.16
CA ASN A 156 7.68 -5.67 0.07
C ASN A 156 8.41 -4.46 0.68
N PRO A 157 9.23 -4.67 1.74
CA PRO A 157 9.94 -3.59 2.42
C PRO A 157 11.06 -2.96 1.59
N GLN A 158 11.46 -3.60 0.48
CA GLN A 158 12.52 -3.08 -0.39
C GLN A 158 12.02 -1.98 -1.32
N PHE A 159 10.77 -2.02 -1.76
CA PHE A 159 10.25 -1.01 -2.68
C PHE A 159 10.17 0.39 -2.06
N ARG A 160 10.47 1.39 -2.87
CA ARG A 160 10.47 2.82 -2.51
C ARG A 160 9.60 3.66 -3.42
N GLU A 161 9.45 3.25 -4.65
CA GLU A 161 8.76 3.98 -5.69
C GLU A 161 7.71 3.11 -6.37
N ILE A 162 6.73 3.77 -6.96
CA ILE A 162 5.64 3.10 -7.67
C ILE A 162 5.23 3.90 -8.90
N GLY A 163 4.93 3.19 -9.97
CA GLY A 163 4.15 3.67 -11.10
C GLY A 163 2.75 3.07 -11.04
N ILE A 164 1.74 3.87 -11.34
CA ILE A 164 0.35 3.43 -11.42
C ILE A 164 -0.20 3.81 -12.78
N GLY A 165 -0.57 2.82 -13.57
CA GLY A 165 -1.20 2.96 -14.86
C GLY A 165 -2.64 2.45 -14.81
N ILE A 166 -3.60 3.28 -15.20
CA ILE A 166 -5.02 2.90 -15.30
C ILE A 166 -5.50 3.20 -16.70
N ALA A 167 -6.07 2.20 -17.36
CA ALA A 167 -6.75 2.36 -18.63
C ALA A 167 -8.24 2.02 -18.48
N VAL A 168 -9.11 2.87 -19.03
CA VAL A 168 -10.54 2.56 -19.13
C VAL A 168 -10.72 1.41 -20.11
N GLY A 169 -11.50 0.42 -19.73
CA GLY A 169 -11.80 -0.78 -20.48
C GLY A 169 -11.35 -2.06 -19.81
N VAL A 170 -11.94 -3.16 -20.23
CA VAL A 170 -11.60 -4.52 -19.80
C VAL A 170 -10.62 -5.16 -20.79
N PRO A 171 -9.69 -6.01 -20.34
CA PRO A 171 -8.66 -6.57 -21.20
C PRO A 171 -9.07 -7.89 -21.86
N LEU A 172 -10.35 -8.22 -21.83
CA LEU A 172 -10.88 -9.49 -22.34
C LEU A 172 -11.84 -9.27 -23.49
N ASP A 173 -11.93 -10.25 -24.37
CA ASP A 173 -12.92 -10.34 -25.44
C ASP A 173 -14.07 -11.22 -24.95
N ASP A 174 -14.93 -10.67 -24.11
CA ASP A 174 -16.06 -11.36 -23.50
C ASP A 174 -17.35 -10.56 -23.77
N PRO A 175 -18.27 -11.07 -24.58
CA PRO A 175 -19.51 -10.38 -24.91
C PRO A 175 -20.37 -10.02 -23.70
N SER A 176 -20.24 -10.74 -22.58
CA SER A 176 -20.97 -10.42 -21.34
C SER A 176 -20.51 -9.11 -20.70
N LEU A 177 -19.36 -8.59 -21.10
CA LEU A 177 -18.77 -7.34 -20.63
C LEU A 177 -19.02 -6.17 -21.60
N ASP A 178 -19.64 -6.42 -22.75
CA ASP A 178 -19.89 -5.39 -23.74
C ASP A 178 -20.80 -4.29 -23.17
N GLY A 179 -20.38 -3.05 -23.38
CA GLY A 179 -21.09 -1.86 -22.87
C GLY A 179 -20.93 -1.61 -21.38
N GLN A 180 -20.23 -2.46 -20.62
CA GLN A 180 -19.94 -2.21 -19.22
C GLN A 180 -18.71 -1.28 -19.07
N THR A 181 -18.82 -0.31 -18.16
CA THR A 181 -17.65 0.45 -17.72
C THR A 181 -16.69 -0.47 -16.98
N GLY A 182 -15.41 -0.39 -17.31
CA GLY A 182 -14.38 -1.19 -16.67
C GLY A 182 -13.04 -0.47 -16.66
N ALA A 183 -12.11 -0.98 -15.89
CA ALA A 183 -10.76 -0.47 -15.87
C ALA A 183 -9.72 -1.56 -15.67
N THR A 184 -8.60 -1.40 -16.35
CA THR A 184 -7.41 -2.24 -16.24
C THR A 184 -6.30 -1.44 -15.58
N TYR A 185 -5.66 -2.05 -14.60
CA TYR A 185 -4.65 -1.46 -13.74
C TYR A 185 -3.33 -2.20 -13.85
N THR A 186 -2.25 -1.44 -13.84
CA THR A 186 -0.89 -1.94 -13.62
C THR A 186 -0.25 -1.10 -12.53
N THR A 187 0.44 -1.75 -11.58
CA THR A 187 1.32 -1.06 -10.64
C THR A 187 2.72 -1.63 -10.75
N ASP A 188 3.66 -0.78 -11.13
CA ASP A 188 5.08 -1.08 -11.23
C ASP A 188 5.80 -0.58 -9.98
N PHE A 189 6.37 -1.51 -9.22
CA PHE A 189 7.12 -1.20 -8.01
C PHE A 189 8.60 -1.18 -8.29
N GLY A 190 9.34 -0.26 -7.64
CA GLY A 190 10.76 -0.18 -7.87
C GLY A 190 11.58 0.37 -6.72
N ARG A 191 12.86 0.01 -6.79
CA ARG A 191 13.97 0.62 -6.08
C ARG A 191 15.23 0.42 -6.92
N HIS A 192 16.09 1.42 -6.97
CA HIS A 192 17.46 1.30 -7.45
C HIS A 192 18.43 1.99 -6.48
N SER A 193 19.69 1.63 -6.51
CA SER A 193 20.78 2.26 -5.74
C SER A 193 21.60 3.15 -6.65
#